data_a05788f8d2873a027708509c2629135b
#
_entry.id   a05788f8d2873a027708509c2629135b
#
_cell.length_a   1.000
_cell.length_b   1.000
_cell.length_c   1.000
_cell.angle_alpha   90.00
_cell.angle_beta   90.00
_cell.angle_gamma   90.00
#
_symmetry.space_group_name_H-M   'P 1'
#
loop_
_entity.id
_entity.type
_entity.pdbx_description
1 polymer ?
#
loop_
_entity_poly.entity_id
_entity_poly.type
_entity_poly.pdbx_seq_one_letter_code
_entity_poly.pdbx_strand_id
1 'polypeptide(L)'
;MTLWLIVRKSLRQHLLSTVITAVSIGLATGLLMSIVAVKDQSMRAFTNVSGGFDAVMGSRGSKLSLVLFSIFHMDKAPGTLPWKEYEDIKSDTNRIKTAIPIVVGDNFKGFRIVGTVHELFDVEYQQGRRHAVQEPGRMFKDNLQEAVIGGHAARRLGLKLGDVFQPYHGLDYNPASKHEVDYVIVGILESSNTPADHVIWIPIKGLQNMPGHDLGKKTEVSAILLQFNSKLKGARLADEVNNSNEIR
;
A
#
# COMPACT_ATOMS: atom_id res chain seq x y z
N MET A 1 -43.07 -52.24 -8.44
CA MET A 1 -43.03 -51.02 -7.61
C MET A 1 -41.70 -50.37 -7.87
N THR A 2 -41.64 -49.14 -8.40
CA THR A 2 -40.40 -48.45 -8.69
C THR A 2 -39.81 -47.85 -7.40
N LEU A 3 -38.52 -48.01 -7.19
CA LEU A 3 -37.74 -47.48 -6.04
C LEU A 3 -38.12 -46.01 -5.72
N TRP A 4 -38.36 -45.22 -6.75
CA TRP A 4 -38.83 -43.85 -6.65
C TRP A 4 -40.14 -43.64 -5.90
N LEU A 5 -41.11 -44.51 -6.11
CA LEU A 5 -42.40 -44.47 -5.41
C LEU A 5 -42.25 -44.76 -3.90
N ILE A 6 -41.36 -45.69 -3.55
CA ILE A 6 -41.06 -46.05 -2.17
C ILE A 6 -40.40 -44.83 -1.45
N VAL A 7 -39.38 -44.24 -2.08
CA VAL A 7 -38.68 -43.07 -1.56
C VAL A 7 -39.65 -41.89 -1.33
N ARG A 8 -40.50 -41.58 -2.34
CA ARG A 8 -41.48 -40.50 -2.25
C ARG A 8 -42.51 -40.73 -1.14
N LYS A 9 -42.93 -41.93 -0.93
CA LYS A 9 -43.92 -42.29 0.11
C LYS A 9 -43.29 -42.22 1.50
N SER A 10 -42.03 -42.67 1.65
CA SER A 10 -41.26 -42.60 2.88
C SER A 10 -40.99 -41.14 3.29
N LEU A 11 -40.55 -40.28 2.33
CA LEU A 11 -40.32 -38.86 2.56
C LEU A 11 -41.59 -38.11 3.04
N ARG A 12 -42.75 -38.46 2.45
CA ARG A 12 -44.05 -37.88 2.90
C ARG A 12 -44.46 -38.35 4.27
N GLN A 13 -44.24 -39.63 4.61
CA GLN A 13 -44.58 -40.21 5.89
C GLN A 13 -43.73 -39.62 7.03
N HIS A 14 -42.46 -39.25 6.75
CA HIS A 14 -41.51 -38.68 7.70
C HIS A 14 -41.15 -37.21 7.38
N LEU A 15 -42.12 -36.44 6.84
CA LEU A 15 -41.91 -35.10 6.33
C LEU A 15 -41.26 -34.18 7.37
N LEU A 16 -41.73 -34.18 8.60
CA LEU A 16 -41.22 -33.34 9.68
C LEU A 16 -39.72 -33.65 9.96
N SER A 17 -39.37 -34.93 10.12
CA SER A 17 -38.00 -35.35 10.35
C SER A 17 -37.10 -35.00 9.17
N THR A 18 -37.58 -35.21 7.94
CA THR A 18 -36.84 -34.87 6.73
C THR A 18 -36.57 -33.39 6.62
N VAL A 19 -37.55 -32.55 6.91
CA VAL A 19 -37.39 -31.08 6.90
C VAL A 19 -36.40 -30.63 7.99
N ILE A 20 -36.55 -31.14 9.22
CA ILE A 20 -35.60 -30.79 10.30
C ILE A 20 -34.17 -31.18 9.93
N THR A 21 -33.97 -32.40 9.39
CA THR A 21 -32.64 -32.85 8.97
C THR A 21 -32.09 -31.99 7.84
N ALA A 22 -32.87 -31.68 6.80
CA ALA A 22 -32.47 -30.83 5.71
C ALA A 22 -32.10 -29.42 6.16
N VAL A 23 -32.91 -28.82 7.05
CA VAL A 23 -32.60 -27.50 7.62
C VAL A 23 -31.31 -27.55 8.46
N SER A 24 -31.13 -28.57 9.29
CA SER A 24 -29.94 -28.72 10.11
C SER A 24 -28.65 -28.83 9.25
N ILE A 25 -28.69 -29.66 8.18
CA ILE A 25 -27.60 -29.80 7.24
C ILE A 25 -27.36 -28.47 6.50
N GLY A 26 -28.44 -27.82 6.06
CA GLY A 26 -28.34 -26.51 5.39
C GLY A 26 -27.72 -25.43 6.27
N LEU A 27 -28.10 -25.35 7.53
CA LEU A 27 -27.51 -24.42 8.50
C LEU A 27 -26.05 -24.74 8.78
N ALA A 28 -25.70 -26.01 8.98
CA ALA A 28 -24.32 -26.42 9.23
C ALA A 28 -23.41 -26.12 8.04
N THR A 29 -23.84 -26.45 6.82
CA THR A 29 -23.07 -26.14 5.60
C THR A 29 -22.99 -24.65 5.31
N GLY A 30 -24.09 -23.91 5.53
CA GLY A 30 -24.11 -22.45 5.42
C GLY A 30 -23.16 -21.76 6.39
N LEU A 31 -23.10 -22.23 7.64
CA LEU A 31 -22.17 -21.71 8.64
C LEU A 31 -20.70 -21.99 8.25
N LEU A 32 -20.39 -23.21 7.80
CA LEU A 32 -19.06 -23.58 7.33
C LEU A 32 -18.62 -22.72 6.13
N MET A 33 -19.49 -22.55 5.14
CA MET A 33 -19.21 -21.68 3.99
C MET A 33 -19.01 -20.22 4.39
N SER A 34 -19.79 -19.72 5.35
CA SER A 34 -19.65 -18.36 5.87
C SER A 34 -18.30 -18.16 6.55
N ILE A 35 -17.86 -19.13 7.37
CA ILE A 35 -16.55 -19.07 8.04
C ILE A 35 -15.42 -19.04 7.00
N VAL A 36 -15.46 -19.88 5.99
CA VAL A 36 -14.45 -19.92 4.92
C VAL A 36 -14.45 -18.59 4.14
N ALA A 37 -15.62 -18.08 3.78
CA ALA A 37 -15.75 -16.81 3.05
C ALA A 37 -15.21 -15.62 3.86
N VAL A 38 -15.55 -15.52 5.15
CA VAL A 38 -15.05 -14.46 6.04
C VAL A 38 -13.53 -14.56 6.21
N LYS A 39 -13.01 -15.78 6.43
CA LYS A 39 -11.57 -16.01 6.51
C LYS A 39 -10.85 -15.53 5.24
N ASP A 40 -11.33 -15.93 4.07
CA ASP A 40 -10.74 -15.56 2.78
C ASP A 40 -10.80 -14.06 2.52
N GLN A 41 -11.95 -13.44 2.79
CA GLN A 41 -12.11 -11.99 2.65
C GLN A 41 -11.23 -11.21 3.62
N SER A 42 -11.13 -11.65 4.88
CA SER A 42 -10.23 -11.04 5.87
C SER A 42 -8.77 -11.15 5.45
N MET A 43 -8.32 -12.35 5.04
CA MET A 43 -6.94 -12.53 4.55
C MET A 43 -6.63 -11.66 3.34
N ARG A 44 -7.56 -11.56 2.38
CA ARG A 44 -7.40 -10.66 1.22
C ARG A 44 -7.37 -9.20 1.62
N ALA A 45 -8.21 -8.77 2.55
CA ALA A 45 -8.20 -7.40 3.06
C ALA A 45 -6.85 -7.05 3.69
N PHE A 46 -6.28 -7.95 4.51
CA PHE A 46 -4.96 -7.73 5.12
C PHE A 46 -3.80 -7.77 4.12
N THR A 47 -3.82 -8.66 3.13
CA THR A 47 -2.76 -8.72 2.12
C THR A 47 -2.83 -7.58 1.10
N ASN A 48 -4.01 -7.10 0.77
CA ASN A 48 -4.18 -5.96 -0.15
C ASN A 48 -3.72 -4.63 0.47
N VAL A 49 -3.78 -4.52 1.78
CA VAL A 49 -3.37 -3.32 2.51
C VAL A 49 -1.84 -3.11 2.45
N SER A 50 -1.05 -4.17 2.34
CA SER A 50 0.42 -4.06 2.23
C SER A 50 0.92 -3.43 0.92
N GLY A 51 0.01 -3.14 -0.03
CA GLY A 51 0.39 -2.58 -1.33
C GLY A 51 1.23 -3.52 -2.19
N GLY A 52 1.22 -4.84 -1.89
CA GLY A 52 2.00 -5.84 -2.61
C GLY A 52 3.43 -6.02 -2.08
N PHE A 53 3.78 -5.38 -0.97
CA PHE A 53 5.10 -5.52 -0.35
C PHE A 53 5.09 -6.56 0.77
N ASP A 54 6.22 -7.27 0.89
CA ASP A 54 6.41 -8.33 1.89
C ASP A 54 6.96 -7.77 3.21
N ALA A 55 7.75 -6.70 3.15
CA ALA A 55 8.36 -6.06 4.31
C ALA A 55 8.62 -4.57 4.10
N VAL A 56 8.87 -3.89 5.20
CA VAL A 56 9.34 -2.50 5.25
C VAL A 56 10.63 -2.44 6.05
N MET A 57 11.63 -1.76 5.51
CA MET A 57 12.86 -1.41 6.18
C MET A 57 12.86 0.09 6.50
N GLY A 58 13.22 0.45 7.71
CA GLY A 58 13.26 1.83 8.16
C GLY A 58 14.16 2.00 9.38
N SER A 59 14.32 3.24 9.83
CA SER A 59 15.06 3.55 11.05
C SER A 59 14.51 2.78 12.25
N ARG A 60 15.39 2.45 13.19
CA ARG A 60 15.03 1.74 14.42
C ARG A 60 14.04 2.56 15.24
N GLY A 61 13.00 1.89 15.73
CA GLY A 61 11.94 2.49 16.51
C GLY A 61 10.75 1.55 16.65
N SER A 62 9.56 2.10 16.74
CA SER A 62 8.33 1.33 16.79
C SER A 62 8.04 0.66 15.43
N LYS A 63 8.00 -0.66 15.41
CA LYS A 63 7.62 -1.44 14.21
C LYS A 63 6.22 -1.07 13.73
N LEU A 64 5.29 -0.82 14.66
CA LEU A 64 3.94 -0.40 14.33
C LEU A 64 3.94 0.98 13.66
N SER A 65 4.67 1.95 14.22
CA SER A 65 4.80 3.30 13.66
C SER A 65 5.41 3.24 12.25
N LEU A 66 6.43 2.41 12.04
CA LEU A 66 7.04 2.22 10.73
C LEU A 66 6.03 1.70 9.68
N VAL A 67 5.21 0.71 10.03
CA VAL A 67 4.19 0.18 9.12
C VAL A 67 3.08 1.21 8.87
N LEU A 68 2.58 1.87 9.92
CA LEU A 68 1.56 2.93 9.78
C LEU A 68 2.06 4.08 8.90
N PHE A 69 3.31 4.46 9.06
CA PHE A 69 3.93 5.49 8.26
C PHE A 69 4.11 5.09 6.79
N SER A 70 4.74 3.94 6.55
CA SER A 70 5.22 3.56 5.22
C SER A 70 4.14 2.96 4.31
N ILE A 71 3.20 2.21 4.87
CA ILE A 71 2.13 1.54 4.13
C ILE A 71 0.83 2.33 4.16
N PHE A 72 0.44 2.82 5.34
CA PHE A 72 -0.83 3.55 5.50
C PHE A 72 -0.68 5.05 5.29
N HIS A 73 0.55 5.55 5.18
CA HIS A 73 0.87 6.98 5.08
C HIS A 73 0.28 7.80 6.23
N MET A 74 0.18 7.18 7.40
CA MET A 74 -0.26 7.75 8.67
C MET A 74 0.97 7.86 9.59
N ASP A 75 0.86 8.65 10.68
CA ASP A 75 1.93 8.81 11.65
C ASP A 75 3.22 9.46 11.08
N LYS A 76 4.28 9.52 11.88
CA LYS A 76 5.60 10.07 11.54
C LYS A 76 6.60 8.93 11.36
N ALA A 77 7.58 9.13 10.47
CA ALA A 77 8.69 8.19 10.37
C ALA A 77 9.43 8.12 11.71
N PRO A 78 9.82 6.93 12.18
CA PRO A 78 10.66 6.80 13.37
C PRO A 78 12.02 7.51 13.24
N GLY A 79 12.47 7.70 12.00
CA GLY A 79 13.71 8.33 11.59
C GLY A 79 13.93 8.13 10.10
N THR A 80 15.14 8.38 9.63
CA THR A 80 15.55 8.21 8.24
C THR A 80 16.67 7.18 8.13
N LEU A 81 16.89 6.66 6.92
CA LEU A 81 18.01 5.80 6.55
C LEU A 81 18.88 6.51 5.52
N PRO A 82 20.21 6.33 5.52
CA PRO A 82 21.07 6.79 4.46
C PRO A 82 20.64 6.23 3.09
N TRP A 83 20.77 7.00 2.03
CA TRP A 83 20.50 6.55 0.66
C TRP A 83 21.32 5.31 0.28
N LYS A 84 22.52 5.22 0.83
CA LYS A 84 23.41 4.07 0.65
C LYS A 84 22.76 2.74 1.07
N GLU A 85 22.00 2.73 2.16
CA GLU A 85 21.28 1.53 2.62
C GLU A 85 20.27 1.06 1.57
N TYR A 86 19.60 2.01 0.90
CA TYR A 86 18.71 1.67 -0.21
C TYR A 86 19.48 1.07 -1.38
N GLU A 87 20.63 1.63 -1.74
CA GLU A 87 21.47 1.11 -2.84
C GLU A 87 22.01 -0.28 -2.52
N ASP A 88 22.49 -0.50 -1.30
CA ASP A 88 23.02 -1.77 -0.83
C ASP A 88 21.92 -2.86 -0.85
N ILE A 89 20.74 -2.57 -0.33
CA ILE A 89 19.58 -3.48 -0.36
C ILE A 89 19.11 -3.74 -1.80
N LYS A 90 19.02 -2.72 -2.64
CA LYS A 90 18.60 -2.87 -4.05
C LYS A 90 19.60 -3.73 -4.84
N SER A 91 20.87 -3.70 -4.50
CA SER A 91 21.92 -4.49 -5.16
C SER A 91 21.87 -5.98 -4.85
N ASP A 92 21.20 -6.37 -3.76
CA ASP A 92 21.04 -7.78 -3.36
C ASP A 92 19.93 -8.49 -4.18
N THR A 93 20.16 -8.63 -5.45
CA THR A 93 19.20 -9.27 -6.37
C THR A 93 18.95 -10.74 -6.07
N ASN A 94 19.76 -11.38 -5.22
CA ASN A 94 19.54 -12.76 -4.79
C ASN A 94 18.35 -12.87 -3.83
N ARG A 95 18.23 -11.95 -2.88
CA ARG A 95 17.19 -11.94 -1.83
C ARG A 95 16.02 -11.03 -2.19
N ILE A 96 16.31 -9.88 -2.80
CA ILE A 96 15.36 -8.81 -3.10
C ILE A 96 14.87 -8.91 -4.56
N LYS A 97 13.56 -8.93 -4.71
CA LYS A 97 12.90 -8.82 -6.02
C LYS A 97 12.71 -7.35 -6.41
N THR A 98 12.25 -6.55 -5.45
CA THR A 98 11.99 -5.12 -5.65
C THR A 98 12.26 -4.38 -4.35
N ALA A 99 12.96 -3.25 -4.45
CA ALA A 99 13.20 -2.30 -3.36
C ALA A 99 12.75 -0.91 -3.81
N ILE A 100 11.78 -0.32 -3.12
CA ILE A 100 11.21 0.98 -3.45
C ILE A 100 11.48 1.96 -2.31
N PRO A 101 12.24 3.03 -2.54
CA PRO A 101 12.48 4.06 -1.54
C PRO A 101 11.26 4.99 -1.46
N ILE A 102 10.91 5.39 -0.25
CA ILE A 102 9.93 6.44 0.00
C ILE A 102 10.53 7.53 0.88
N VAL A 103 10.22 8.78 0.54
CA VAL A 103 10.54 9.97 1.33
C VAL A 103 9.24 10.72 1.59
N VAL A 104 8.99 11.06 2.85
CA VAL A 104 7.79 11.78 3.27
C VAL A 104 8.23 12.93 4.16
N GLY A 105 7.78 14.12 3.84
CA GLY A 105 8.15 15.30 4.64
C GLY A 105 7.14 16.43 4.53
N ASP A 106 6.25 16.35 3.56
CA ASP A 106 5.33 17.40 3.18
C ASP A 106 3.90 16.91 3.08
N ASN A 107 2.99 17.86 3.01
CA ASN A 107 1.57 17.62 2.83
C ASN A 107 0.96 18.66 1.88
N PHE A 108 -0.24 18.38 1.38
CA PHE A 108 -1.11 19.38 0.76
C PHE A 108 -2.50 19.29 1.38
N LYS A 109 -2.87 20.33 2.15
CA LYS A 109 -4.16 20.40 2.87
C LYS A 109 -4.48 19.12 3.66
N GLY A 110 -3.46 18.56 4.34
CA GLY A 110 -3.58 17.37 5.18
C GLY A 110 -3.41 16.03 4.45
N PHE A 111 -3.30 16.01 3.12
CA PHE A 111 -2.94 14.81 2.36
C PHE A 111 -1.42 14.70 2.26
N ARG A 112 -0.88 13.52 2.54
CA ARG A 112 0.56 13.27 2.51
C ARG A 112 1.09 13.39 1.09
N ILE A 113 2.27 14.00 0.97
CA ILE A 113 3.07 13.98 -0.26
C ILE A 113 4.18 12.97 -0.05
N VAL A 114 4.26 12.00 -0.93
CA VAL A 114 5.25 10.93 -0.88
C VAL A 114 6.11 10.97 -2.13
N GLY A 115 7.40 11.21 -1.93
CA GLY A 115 8.41 11.08 -2.95
C GLY A 115 8.80 9.61 -3.13
N THR A 116 8.75 9.12 -4.36
CA THR A 116 9.09 7.74 -4.70
C THR A 116 9.63 7.63 -6.13
N VAL A 117 9.91 6.41 -6.55
CA VAL A 117 10.36 6.07 -7.91
C VAL A 117 9.22 5.43 -8.70
N HIS A 118 9.33 5.51 -10.02
CA HIS A 118 8.30 5.02 -10.94
C HIS A 118 7.99 3.52 -10.76
N GLU A 119 8.98 2.73 -10.39
CA GLU A 119 8.88 1.29 -10.19
C GLU A 119 7.85 0.88 -9.10
N LEU A 120 7.46 1.80 -8.22
CA LEU A 120 6.38 1.54 -7.24
C LEU A 120 5.07 1.13 -7.94
N PHE A 121 4.74 1.78 -9.05
CA PHE A 121 3.47 1.56 -9.76
C PHE A 121 3.48 0.29 -10.61
N ASP A 122 4.66 -0.30 -10.84
CA ASP A 122 4.80 -1.60 -11.50
C ASP A 122 4.57 -2.77 -10.55
N VAL A 123 4.54 -2.52 -9.24
CA VAL A 123 4.26 -3.53 -8.22
C VAL A 123 2.78 -3.92 -8.23
N GLU A 124 2.51 -5.21 -8.25
CA GLU A 124 1.15 -5.72 -8.09
C GLU A 124 0.72 -5.63 -6.63
N TYR A 125 -0.22 -4.74 -6.33
CA TYR A 125 -0.81 -4.64 -5.00
C TYR A 125 -1.82 -5.76 -4.72
N GLN A 126 -2.33 -6.39 -5.77
CA GLN A 126 -3.17 -7.58 -5.76
C GLN A 126 -2.86 -8.40 -7.00
N GLN A 127 -3.10 -9.71 -6.96
CA GLN A 127 -2.82 -10.60 -8.09
C GLN A 127 -3.38 -10.04 -9.41
N GLY A 128 -2.49 -9.75 -10.35
CA GLY A 128 -2.82 -9.19 -11.67
C GLY A 128 -3.26 -7.73 -11.68
N ARG A 129 -3.18 -6.99 -10.55
CA ARG A 129 -3.61 -5.59 -10.46
C ARG A 129 -2.47 -4.68 -10.02
N ARG A 130 -2.24 -3.64 -10.81
CA ARG A 130 -1.26 -2.57 -10.54
C ARG A 130 -1.97 -1.23 -10.44
N HIS A 131 -1.31 -0.26 -9.84
CA HIS A 131 -1.82 1.11 -9.81
C HIS A 131 -1.76 1.72 -11.22
N ALA A 132 -2.92 1.92 -11.81
CA ALA A 132 -3.07 2.54 -13.13
C ALA A 132 -3.49 4.02 -13.01
N VAL A 133 -3.10 4.82 -13.98
CA VAL A 133 -3.54 6.21 -14.12
C VAL A 133 -4.77 6.24 -15.04
N GLN A 134 -5.77 7.02 -14.65
CA GLN A 134 -6.97 7.28 -15.47
C GLN A 134 -6.58 8.06 -16.74
N GLU A 135 -7.12 7.67 -17.88
CA GLU A 135 -6.94 8.44 -19.11
C GLU A 135 -7.68 9.81 -19.06
N PRO A 136 -7.11 10.86 -19.65
CA PRO A 136 -5.89 10.93 -20.48
C PRO A 136 -4.59 11.23 -19.68
N GLY A 137 -4.56 10.96 -18.38
CA GLY A 137 -3.39 11.18 -17.51
C GLY A 137 -2.21 10.26 -17.84
N ARG A 138 -1.08 10.55 -17.21
CA ARG A 138 0.14 9.75 -17.32
C ARG A 138 0.88 9.72 -15.98
N MET A 139 1.87 8.85 -15.86
CA MET A 139 2.81 8.87 -14.74
C MET A 139 3.74 10.08 -14.81
N PHE A 140 4.24 10.51 -13.64
CA PHE A 140 5.22 11.58 -13.52
C PHE A 140 6.57 11.19 -14.14
N LYS A 141 7.35 12.19 -14.51
CA LYS A 141 8.75 12.04 -14.94
C LYS A 141 9.67 12.39 -13.78
N ASP A 142 10.73 11.61 -13.57
CA ASP A 142 11.61 11.69 -12.38
C ASP A 142 12.30 13.04 -12.18
N ASN A 143 12.50 13.81 -13.24
CA ASN A 143 13.24 15.08 -13.21
C ASN A 143 12.33 16.32 -13.28
N LEU A 144 11.01 16.15 -13.26
CA LEU A 144 10.05 17.24 -13.38
C LEU A 144 9.24 17.42 -12.09
N GLN A 145 8.70 18.61 -11.89
CA GLN A 145 7.77 18.94 -10.79
C GLN A 145 6.37 18.49 -11.17
N GLU A 146 6.20 17.20 -11.27
CA GLU A 146 4.95 16.55 -11.65
C GLU A 146 4.44 15.70 -10.49
N ALA A 147 3.12 15.56 -10.41
CA ALA A 147 2.49 14.74 -9.40
C ALA A 147 1.46 13.80 -10.01
N VAL A 148 1.35 12.61 -9.42
CA VAL A 148 0.23 11.69 -9.62
C VAL A 148 -0.54 11.62 -8.31
N ILE A 149 -1.83 11.88 -8.35
CA ILE A 149 -2.66 11.95 -7.14
C ILE A 149 -3.56 10.71 -7.02
N GLY A 150 -3.67 10.16 -5.83
CA GLY A 150 -4.62 9.08 -5.53
C GLY A 150 -6.07 9.48 -5.79
N GLY A 151 -6.88 8.57 -6.30
CA GLY A 151 -8.25 8.88 -6.72
C GLY A 151 -9.13 9.42 -5.59
N HIS A 152 -8.94 8.98 -4.34
CA HIS A 152 -9.64 9.54 -3.18
C HIS A 152 -9.17 10.98 -2.87
N ALA A 153 -7.86 11.20 -2.85
CA ALA A 153 -7.28 12.52 -2.58
C ALA A 153 -7.74 13.55 -3.64
N ALA A 154 -7.73 13.18 -4.92
CA ALA A 154 -8.20 14.05 -6.01
C ALA A 154 -9.65 14.50 -5.81
N ARG A 155 -10.55 13.55 -5.51
CA ARG A 155 -11.97 13.87 -5.26
C ARG A 155 -12.16 14.77 -4.03
N ARG A 156 -11.45 14.50 -2.94
CA ARG A 156 -11.60 15.27 -1.69
C ARG A 156 -11.03 16.68 -1.79
N LEU A 157 -9.96 16.86 -2.55
CA LEU A 157 -9.32 18.16 -2.77
C LEU A 157 -9.95 18.95 -3.93
N GLY A 158 -10.77 18.30 -4.77
CA GLY A 158 -11.34 18.89 -5.97
C GLY A 158 -10.31 19.13 -7.08
N LEU A 159 -9.15 18.43 -7.02
CA LEU A 159 -8.06 18.58 -7.97
C LEU A 159 -8.28 17.73 -9.22
N LYS A 160 -7.88 18.29 -10.36
CA LYS A 160 -8.02 17.69 -11.68
C LYS A 160 -6.67 17.62 -12.39
N LEU A 161 -6.64 16.88 -13.48
CA LEU A 161 -5.51 16.84 -14.38
C LEU A 161 -5.16 18.24 -14.90
N GLY A 162 -3.89 18.63 -14.82
CA GLY A 162 -3.39 19.95 -15.21
C GLY A 162 -3.42 20.99 -14.09
N ASP A 163 -4.09 20.72 -12.97
CA ASP A 163 -4.08 21.65 -11.83
C ASP A 163 -2.68 21.74 -11.23
N VAL A 164 -2.38 22.93 -10.67
CA VAL A 164 -1.11 23.22 -10.00
C VAL A 164 -1.36 23.38 -8.51
N PHE A 165 -0.44 22.82 -7.70
CA PHE A 165 -0.47 23.00 -6.26
C PHE A 165 0.95 23.24 -5.70
N GLN A 166 0.99 23.88 -4.53
CA GLN A 166 2.23 24.10 -3.78
C GLN A 166 2.18 23.32 -2.46
N PRO A 167 3.19 22.48 -2.19
CA PRO A 167 3.29 21.73 -0.94
C PRO A 167 3.38 22.62 0.30
N TYR A 168 3.01 22.07 1.45
CA TYR A 168 3.25 22.65 2.76
C TYR A 168 4.27 21.78 3.49
N HIS A 169 5.26 22.43 4.11
CA HIS A 169 6.29 21.74 4.87
C HIS A 169 5.72 21.06 6.11
N GLY A 170 6.20 19.85 6.36
CA GLY A 170 5.77 19.04 7.50
C GLY A 170 4.56 18.16 7.21
N LEU A 171 4.22 17.34 8.19
CA LEU A 171 3.17 16.35 8.04
C LEU A 171 1.78 16.89 8.39
N ASP A 172 1.73 17.95 9.17
CA ASP A 172 0.49 18.62 9.57
C ASP A 172 0.30 19.88 8.73
N TYR A 173 -0.94 20.12 8.32
CA TYR A 173 -1.27 21.27 7.49
C TYR A 173 -1.05 22.59 8.27
N ASN A 174 -0.09 23.39 7.81
CA ASN A 174 0.17 24.75 8.30
C ASN A 174 0.27 25.70 7.10
N PRO A 175 -0.67 26.64 6.94
CA PRO A 175 -0.66 27.60 5.84
C PRO A 175 0.59 28.47 5.75
N ALA A 176 1.27 28.70 6.88
CA ALA A 176 2.49 29.52 6.96
C ALA A 176 3.76 28.79 6.46
N SER A 177 3.69 27.46 6.30
CA SER A 177 4.83 26.63 5.88
C SER A 177 4.78 26.21 4.41
N LYS A 178 4.21 27.06 3.56
CA LYS A 178 4.05 26.81 2.13
C LYS A 178 5.38 26.90 1.41
N HIS A 179 5.66 25.91 0.56
CA HIS A 179 6.81 25.95 -0.36
C HIS A 179 6.50 26.78 -1.61
N GLU A 180 7.50 27.48 -2.12
CA GLU A 180 7.41 28.27 -3.36
C GLU A 180 7.75 27.42 -4.59
N VAL A 181 7.26 26.18 -4.62
CA VAL A 181 7.49 25.23 -5.72
C VAL A 181 6.15 24.71 -6.23
N ASP A 182 5.92 24.87 -7.51
CA ASP A 182 4.72 24.44 -8.19
C ASP A 182 4.85 23.00 -8.68
N TYR A 183 3.86 22.16 -8.33
CA TYR A 183 3.70 20.80 -8.88
C TYR A 183 2.46 20.75 -9.75
N VAL A 184 2.61 20.15 -10.93
CA VAL A 184 1.50 19.95 -11.88
C VAL A 184 0.97 18.53 -11.75
N ILE A 185 -0.35 18.37 -11.63
CA ILE A 185 -1.00 17.06 -11.62
C ILE A 185 -1.05 16.52 -13.05
N VAL A 186 -0.24 15.49 -13.33
CA VAL A 186 -0.15 14.84 -14.63
C VAL A 186 -0.93 13.54 -14.70
N GLY A 187 -1.40 13.02 -13.57
CA GLY A 187 -2.18 11.79 -13.50
C GLY A 187 -3.02 11.70 -12.23
N ILE A 188 -4.12 10.98 -12.34
CA ILE A 188 -4.98 10.59 -11.22
C ILE A 188 -5.06 9.08 -11.23
N LEU A 189 -4.75 8.42 -10.10
CA LEU A 189 -4.83 6.97 -10.00
C LEU A 189 -6.28 6.49 -10.05
N GLU A 190 -6.49 5.36 -10.70
CA GLU A 190 -7.72 4.59 -10.55
C GLU A 190 -7.89 4.17 -9.08
N SER A 191 -9.15 4.09 -8.63
CA SER A 191 -9.41 3.67 -7.24
C SER A 191 -9.03 2.22 -7.03
N SER A 192 -8.06 1.99 -6.14
CA SER A 192 -7.55 0.67 -5.79
C SER A 192 -8.13 0.13 -4.47
N ASN A 193 -8.78 0.99 -3.68
CA ASN A 193 -9.17 0.75 -2.28
C ASN A 193 -7.97 0.37 -1.40
N THR A 194 -6.81 0.92 -1.71
CA THR A 194 -5.58 0.82 -0.91
C THR A 194 -5.22 2.18 -0.33
N PRO A 195 -4.28 2.25 0.63
CA PRO A 195 -3.79 3.53 1.15
C PRO A 195 -3.23 4.48 0.08
N ALA A 196 -2.75 3.95 -1.06
CA ALA A 196 -2.26 4.74 -2.18
C ALA A 196 -3.29 5.72 -2.76
N ASP A 197 -4.59 5.43 -2.60
CA ASP A 197 -5.67 6.32 -3.03
C ASP A 197 -5.71 7.65 -2.25
N HIS A 198 -5.07 7.72 -1.09
CA HIS A 198 -5.07 8.86 -0.18
C HIS A 198 -3.80 9.72 -0.25
N VAL A 199 -2.91 9.48 -1.18
CA VAL A 199 -1.58 10.06 -1.27
C VAL A 199 -1.41 10.89 -2.53
N ILE A 200 -0.56 11.91 -2.45
CA ILE A 200 -0.02 12.64 -3.59
C ILE A 200 1.40 12.13 -3.83
N TRP A 201 1.61 11.51 -4.97
CA TRP A 201 2.88 10.91 -5.37
C TRP A 201 3.68 11.87 -6.23
N ILE A 202 4.95 12.09 -5.87
CA ILE A 202 5.88 12.91 -6.65
C ILE A 202 7.18 12.15 -6.88
N PRO A 203 8.00 12.54 -7.87
CA PRO A 203 9.34 11.99 -8.01
C PRO A 203 10.16 12.22 -6.75
N ILE A 204 10.88 11.21 -6.29
CA ILE A 204 11.71 11.31 -5.08
C ILE A 204 12.73 12.46 -5.18
N LYS A 205 13.31 12.66 -6.37
CA LYS A 205 14.23 13.78 -6.65
C LYS A 205 13.55 15.14 -6.52
N GLY A 206 12.27 15.23 -6.85
CA GLY A 206 11.47 16.45 -6.68
C GLY A 206 11.41 16.87 -5.23
N LEU A 207 11.13 15.93 -4.34
CA LEU A 207 11.06 16.18 -2.89
C LEU A 207 12.44 16.47 -2.28
N GLN A 208 13.46 15.70 -2.68
CA GLN A 208 14.83 15.90 -2.20
C GLN A 208 15.44 17.24 -2.63
N ASN A 209 15.04 17.77 -3.78
CA ASN A 209 15.55 19.05 -4.31
C ASN A 209 14.68 20.26 -3.96
N MET A 210 13.62 20.06 -3.17
CA MET A 210 12.72 21.14 -2.79
C MET A 210 13.44 22.17 -1.89
N PRO A 211 13.32 23.48 -2.16
CA PRO A 211 13.88 24.52 -1.30
C PRO A 211 13.32 24.43 0.12
N GLY A 212 14.17 24.64 1.12
CA GLY A 212 13.79 24.55 2.54
C GLY A 212 13.99 23.15 3.16
N HIS A 213 14.39 22.17 2.36
CA HIS A 213 14.88 20.89 2.87
C HIS A 213 16.40 20.95 3.04
N ASP A 214 16.88 20.57 4.24
CA ASP A 214 18.32 20.54 4.53
C ASP A 214 19.08 19.60 3.59
N LEU A 215 20.33 19.94 3.29
CA LEU A 215 21.21 19.13 2.42
C LEU A 215 21.35 17.67 2.88
N GLY A 216 21.21 17.39 4.19
CA GLY A 216 21.20 16.03 4.75
C GLY A 216 20.03 15.17 4.24
N LYS A 217 18.88 15.75 4.02
CA LYS A 217 17.69 15.01 3.51
C LYS A 217 17.80 14.55 2.06
N LYS A 218 18.75 15.13 1.28
CA LYS A 218 18.99 14.71 -0.11
C LYS A 218 19.63 13.32 -0.24
N THR A 219 20.24 12.84 0.85
CA THR A 219 20.92 11.54 0.90
C THR A 219 20.23 10.53 1.81
N GLU A 220 18.99 10.78 2.14
CA GLU A 220 18.24 9.94 3.07
C GLU A 220 16.90 9.50 2.47
N VAL A 221 16.42 8.35 2.96
CA VAL A 221 15.08 7.82 2.70
C VAL A 221 14.34 7.63 4.02
N SER A 222 13.01 7.82 4.00
CA SER A 222 12.21 7.62 5.20
C SER A 222 11.92 6.15 5.48
N ALA A 223 11.76 5.36 4.42
CA ALA A 223 11.63 3.90 4.48
C ALA A 223 11.89 3.29 3.10
N ILE A 224 12.10 1.96 3.08
CA ILE A 224 12.26 1.16 1.87
C ILE A 224 11.22 0.05 1.90
N LEU A 225 10.37 -0.01 0.88
CA LEU A 225 9.38 -1.05 0.69
C LEU A 225 10.02 -2.22 -0.07
N LEU A 226 9.85 -3.45 0.41
CA LEU A 226 10.58 -4.61 -0.09
C LEU A 226 9.64 -5.71 -0.57
N GLN A 227 9.97 -6.27 -1.75
CA GLN A 227 9.49 -7.58 -2.17
C GLN A 227 10.67 -8.57 -2.19
N PHE A 228 10.44 -9.78 -1.70
CA PHE A 228 11.46 -10.82 -1.67
C PHE A 228 11.29 -11.84 -2.81
N ASN A 229 12.40 -12.42 -3.25
CA ASN A 229 12.37 -13.55 -4.18
C ASN A 229 11.73 -14.81 -3.56
N SER A 230 11.81 -14.94 -2.23
CA SER A 230 11.10 -15.98 -1.47
C SER A 230 10.90 -15.56 -0.01
N LYS A 231 9.86 -16.08 0.63
CA LYS A 231 9.57 -15.83 2.05
C LYS A 231 10.73 -16.23 2.99
N LEU A 232 11.42 -17.35 2.68
CA LEU A 232 12.55 -17.82 3.48
C LEU A 232 13.73 -16.85 3.40
N LYS A 233 14.05 -16.34 2.21
CA LYS A 233 15.12 -15.34 2.03
C LYS A 233 14.79 -14.04 2.75
N GLY A 234 13.53 -13.63 2.68
CA GLY A 234 13.04 -12.45 3.40
C GLY A 234 13.15 -12.60 4.93
N ALA A 235 12.74 -13.73 5.47
CA ALA A 235 12.85 -14.00 6.92
C ALA A 235 14.31 -13.95 7.41
N ARG A 236 15.24 -14.53 6.65
CA ARG A 236 16.68 -14.49 6.98
C ARG A 236 17.23 -13.06 6.92
N LEU A 237 16.88 -12.29 5.89
CA LEU A 237 17.30 -10.90 5.82
C LEU A 237 16.74 -10.07 6.97
N ALA A 238 15.46 -10.25 7.31
CA ALA A 238 14.84 -9.57 8.43
C ALA A 238 15.52 -9.90 9.78
N ASP A 239 15.91 -11.15 9.98
CA ASP A 239 16.66 -11.58 11.17
C ASP A 239 18.06 -10.96 11.21
N GLU A 240 18.78 -10.97 10.10
CA GLU A 240 20.10 -10.35 9.94
C GLU A 240 20.04 -8.84 10.24
N VAL A 241 19.13 -8.11 9.60
CA VAL A 241 18.95 -6.65 9.77
C VAL A 241 18.52 -6.29 11.20
N ASN A 242 17.59 -7.05 11.80
CA ASN A 242 17.11 -6.76 13.15
C ASN A 242 18.18 -7.06 14.23
N ASN A 243 19.06 -8.01 13.98
CA ASN A 243 20.11 -8.42 14.92
C ASN A 243 21.46 -7.74 14.67
N SER A 244 21.67 -7.08 13.50
CA SER A 244 22.88 -6.31 13.24
C SER A 244 22.90 -5.04 14.09
N ASN A 245 24.04 -4.76 14.74
CA ASN A 245 24.25 -3.50 15.46
C ASN A 245 24.63 -2.33 14.52
N GLU A 246 24.81 -2.60 13.24
CA GLU A 246 25.35 -1.63 12.25
C GLU A 246 24.27 -0.79 11.57
N ILE A 247 23.03 -1.25 11.53
CA ILE A 247 21.93 -0.48 10.94
C ILE A 247 21.31 0.40 12.04
N ARG A 248 21.71 1.65 12.02
CA ARG A 248 21.19 2.70 12.92
C ARG A 248 20.03 3.43 12.27
#